data_8ac67ef79d62e268b799e4558a4b8de7
#
_entry.id   8ac67ef79d62e268b799e4558a4b8de7
#
_cell.length_a   1.000
_cell.length_b   1.000
_cell.length_c   1.000
_cell.angle_alpha   90.00
_cell.angle_beta   90.00
_cell.angle_gamma   90.00
#
_symmetry.space_group_name_H-M   'P 1'
#
loop_
_entity.id
_entity.type
_entity.pdbx_description
1 polymer ?
#
loop_
_entity_poly.entity_id
_entity_poly.type
_entity_poly.pdbx_seq_one_letter_code
_entity_poly.pdbx_strand_id
1 'polypeptide(L)'
;MLRTHTCGELNIQNIDNQVVLCGWVQKSRDLGGMTFIDLRDRYGITQLAFNLDVNATLCMEARKLGREFVVKATGTVKERESKNSKMSTGDIEILVTAFEVLNASQTPPFTIEDNTDGGDDLRMKYRYLDLRRSPVRSNIELRHRLAIETRNYLDKQKFLEVETPVLIKSTPEGARDFVVPSRMNQGQFYALPQSPQTFKQLLMVAGIDRYYQIVKCFRDEDLRADRQPEFTQIDCEMSFVEREDILNTFEGLIRHAFKAVKGIDLPVLKRMSYADAMKYYGCDKPDIRFDMRFVDLKDSVNGKSFKVFDEAESVIGIVAEGCSEYTRKQLDELTEFVKRPQLGANGLVYMKFGADGTVKSSVDKFYDADALKVIGEKCGAKSGDLLLILAGNDDKTRKAMNELRLEMGTRLGLRDKNKYECLWVLDFPLLEWSEEAQRWFAMHHPFTSPLPEDLTLLNSNPGAVRANAYDMVINGVEVGGGSIRIHDKGLQKEMFTILGFTDEEAQNQFGFLMNAFEFGAPPHGGIAFGFDRLCSLFGGSESIRDFIAFPKNNSGRDVMIDAPSLISDVQLKELAIKIS
;
A
#
# COMPACT_ATOMS: atom_id res chain seq x y z
N MET A 1 21.71 -26.61 -20.31
CA MET A 1 20.80 -26.52 -19.13
C MET A 1 20.56 -27.93 -18.62
N LEU A 2 20.32 -28.12 -17.32
CA LEU A 2 20.05 -29.43 -16.73
C LEU A 2 18.65 -29.98 -17.10
N ARG A 3 17.72 -29.14 -17.55
CA ARG A 3 16.36 -29.48 -17.94
C ARG A 3 16.07 -29.04 -19.38
N THR A 4 15.17 -29.75 -20.04
CA THR A 4 14.66 -29.39 -21.37
C THR A 4 13.40 -28.53 -21.29
N HIS A 5 12.55 -28.78 -20.27
CA HIS A 5 11.26 -28.12 -20.06
C HIS A 5 11.07 -27.77 -18.59
N THR A 6 10.16 -26.84 -18.32
CA THR A 6 9.67 -26.52 -16.98
C THR A 6 8.53 -27.45 -16.56
N CYS A 7 8.19 -27.47 -15.26
CA CYS A 7 7.08 -28.30 -14.75
C CYS A 7 5.70 -27.72 -15.03
N GLY A 8 5.56 -26.65 -15.82
CA GLY A 8 4.29 -25.99 -16.10
C GLY A 8 3.92 -25.86 -17.57
N GLU A 9 4.85 -26.19 -18.49
CA GLU A 9 4.66 -25.90 -19.92
C GLU A 9 4.24 -27.08 -20.78
N LEU A 10 4.41 -28.32 -20.29
CA LEU A 10 4.06 -29.52 -21.04
C LEU A 10 2.56 -29.74 -21.12
N ASN A 11 2.12 -30.21 -22.28
CA ASN A 11 0.69 -30.51 -22.57
C ASN A 11 0.55 -31.70 -23.54
N ILE A 12 -0.66 -32.02 -23.98
CA ILE A 12 -0.97 -33.17 -24.86
C ILE A 12 -0.23 -33.13 -26.21
N GLN A 13 0.22 -31.95 -26.67
CA GLN A 13 0.98 -31.84 -27.92
C GLN A 13 2.41 -32.36 -27.77
N ASN A 14 2.88 -32.56 -26.53
CA ASN A 14 4.22 -33.06 -26.21
C ASN A 14 4.24 -34.61 -26.01
N ILE A 15 3.13 -35.31 -26.21
CA ILE A 15 3.06 -36.77 -26.04
C ILE A 15 4.16 -37.43 -26.87
N ASP A 16 4.76 -38.48 -26.29
CA ASP A 16 5.90 -39.26 -26.81
C ASP A 16 7.24 -38.52 -26.90
N ASN A 17 7.29 -37.23 -26.55
CA ASN A 17 8.57 -36.52 -26.44
C ASN A 17 9.39 -37.01 -25.23
N GLN A 18 10.69 -37.16 -25.44
CA GLN A 18 11.66 -37.36 -24.37
C GLN A 18 11.99 -36.00 -23.72
N VAL A 19 11.81 -35.92 -22.40
CA VAL A 19 11.99 -34.68 -21.64
C VAL A 19 12.84 -34.90 -20.41
N VAL A 20 13.48 -33.81 -19.96
CA VAL A 20 14.19 -33.74 -18.69
C VAL A 20 13.59 -32.60 -17.87
N LEU A 21 13.06 -32.91 -16.69
CA LEU A 21 12.52 -31.96 -15.74
C LEU A 21 13.44 -31.89 -14.50
N CYS A 22 13.52 -30.69 -13.89
CA CYS A 22 14.17 -30.48 -12.60
C CYS A 22 13.22 -29.70 -11.69
N GLY A 23 13.12 -30.12 -10.44
CA GLY A 23 12.22 -29.46 -9.47
C GLY A 23 12.32 -30.07 -8.09
N TRP A 24 11.40 -29.65 -7.25
CA TRP A 24 11.23 -30.15 -5.88
C TRP A 24 10.09 -31.17 -5.83
N VAL A 25 10.32 -32.25 -5.09
CA VAL A 25 9.30 -33.27 -4.79
C VAL A 25 8.27 -32.66 -3.85
N GLN A 26 7.08 -32.35 -4.35
CA GLN A 26 6.02 -31.79 -3.53
C GLN A 26 5.24 -32.89 -2.79
N LYS A 27 4.87 -33.97 -3.50
CA LYS A 27 4.07 -35.06 -2.95
C LYS A 27 4.47 -36.36 -3.61
N SER A 28 4.50 -37.45 -2.84
CA SER A 28 4.70 -38.82 -3.32
C SER A 28 3.50 -39.68 -2.91
N ARG A 29 3.05 -40.55 -3.81
CA ARG A 29 1.95 -41.50 -3.62
C ARG A 29 2.36 -42.86 -4.13
N ASP A 30 2.35 -43.85 -3.24
CA ASP A 30 2.59 -45.25 -3.58
C ASP A 30 1.23 -45.98 -3.67
N LEU A 31 0.93 -46.50 -4.83
CA LEU A 31 -0.31 -47.28 -5.12
C LEU A 31 0.00 -48.74 -5.43
N GLY A 32 1.09 -49.28 -4.87
CA GLY A 32 1.53 -50.68 -5.09
C GLY A 32 2.27 -50.85 -6.40
N GLY A 33 1.59 -51.09 -7.52
CA GLY A 33 2.24 -51.26 -8.82
C GLY A 33 2.79 -49.96 -9.45
N MET A 34 2.31 -48.83 -9.00
CA MET A 34 2.71 -47.48 -9.49
C MET A 34 3.09 -46.54 -8.34
N THR A 35 4.14 -45.79 -8.56
CA THR A 35 4.49 -44.66 -7.68
C THR A 35 4.37 -43.36 -8.47
N PHE A 36 3.66 -42.38 -7.90
CA PHE A 36 3.47 -41.08 -8.50
C PHE A 36 4.13 -40.01 -7.65
N ILE A 37 4.87 -39.10 -8.29
CA ILE A 37 5.53 -37.97 -7.66
C ILE A 37 5.09 -36.69 -8.36
N ASP A 38 4.57 -35.73 -7.59
CA ASP A 38 4.30 -34.40 -8.08
C ASP A 38 5.61 -33.59 -7.97
N LEU A 39 6.21 -33.29 -9.11
CA LEU A 39 7.43 -32.49 -9.23
C LEU A 39 7.05 -31.05 -9.49
N ARG A 40 7.52 -30.14 -8.64
CA ARG A 40 7.18 -28.71 -8.70
C ARG A 40 8.43 -27.87 -9.01
N ASP A 41 8.25 -26.88 -9.88
CA ASP A 41 9.17 -25.76 -10.04
C ASP A 41 8.42 -24.42 -9.91
N ARG A 42 9.04 -23.31 -10.32
CA ARG A 42 8.39 -22.00 -10.32
C ARG A 42 7.17 -21.95 -11.24
N TYR A 43 7.18 -22.69 -12.34
CA TYR A 43 6.21 -22.57 -13.44
C TYR A 43 4.99 -23.45 -13.26
N GLY A 44 5.12 -24.52 -12.46
CA GLY A 44 3.99 -25.42 -12.22
C GLY A 44 4.38 -26.73 -11.55
N ILE A 45 3.49 -27.71 -11.71
CA ILE A 45 3.63 -29.05 -11.14
C ILE A 45 3.39 -30.05 -12.26
N THR A 46 4.26 -31.03 -12.44
CA THR A 46 4.08 -32.15 -13.37
C THR A 46 4.16 -33.47 -12.61
N GLN A 47 3.24 -34.40 -12.90
CA GLN A 47 3.26 -35.74 -12.33
C GLN A 47 4.33 -36.58 -13.01
N LEU A 48 5.18 -37.21 -12.21
CA LEU A 48 6.11 -38.25 -12.59
C LEU A 48 5.48 -39.60 -12.24
N ALA A 49 5.50 -40.55 -13.18
CA ALA A 49 4.98 -41.90 -13.01
C ALA A 49 6.12 -42.94 -13.07
N PHE A 50 6.15 -43.81 -12.09
CA PHE A 50 7.12 -44.90 -11.97
C PHE A 50 6.32 -46.22 -11.93
N ASN A 51 6.55 -47.11 -12.88
CA ASN A 51 5.88 -48.39 -12.98
C ASN A 51 6.79 -49.53 -12.49
N LEU A 52 6.29 -50.26 -11.48
CA LEU A 52 7.01 -51.38 -10.87
C LEU A 52 7.29 -52.51 -11.85
N ASP A 53 6.33 -52.80 -12.73
CA ASP A 53 6.44 -53.90 -13.73
C ASP A 53 7.43 -53.55 -14.84
N VAL A 54 7.63 -52.26 -15.13
CA VAL A 54 8.56 -51.78 -16.17
C VAL A 54 9.98 -51.69 -15.61
N ASN A 55 10.14 -51.10 -14.41
CA ASN A 55 11.45 -50.97 -13.75
C ASN A 55 11.27 -50.95 -12.24
N ALA A 56 11.37 -52.14 -11.64
CA ALA A 56 11.20 -52.33 -10.21
C ALA A 56 12.21 -51.53 -9.39
N THR A 57 13.49 -51.54 -9.82
CA THR A 57 14.59 -50.83 -9.10
C THR A 57 14.34 -49.33 -9.06
N LEU A 58 13.98 -48.73 -10.23
CA LEU A 58 13.72 -47.29 -10.33
C LEU A 58 12.50 -46.89 -9.48
N CYS A 59 11.43 -47.72 -9.50
CA CYS A 59 10.24 -47.51 -8.72
C CYS A 59 10.53 -47.56 -7.20
N MET A 60 11.30 -48.53 -6.74
CA MET A 60 11.68 -48.68 -5.34
C MET A 60 12.58 -47.54 -4.86
N GLU A 61 13.48 -47.03 -5.70
CA GLU A 61 14.30 -45.84 -5.37
C GLU A 61 13.43 -44.58 -5.32
N ALA A 62 12.47 -44.43 -6.22
CA ALA A 62 11.54 -43.29 -6.21
C ALA A 62 10.69 -43.21 -4.92
N ARG A 63 10.33 -44.34 -4.30
CA ARG A 63 9.63 -44.40 -3.00
C ARG A 63 10.43 -43.82 -1.83
N LYS A 64 11.75 -43.73 -1.95
CA LYS A 64 12.65 -43.16 -0.93
C LYS A 64 12.71 -41.61 -1.00
N LEU A 65 12.15 -41.02 -2.05
CA LEU A 65 12.17 -39.56 -2.23
C LEU A 65 11.31 -38.87 -1.19
N GLY A 66 11.95 -38.04 -0.38
CA GLY A 66 11.28 -37.19 0.60
C GLY A 66 10.72 -35.90 0.01
N ARG A 67 9.82 -35.25 0.76
CA ARG A 67 9.31 -33.90 0.39
C ARG A 67 10.47 -32.93 0.24
N GLU A 68 10.37 -32.05 -0.74
CA GLU A 68 11.32 -30.98 -1.07
C GLU A 68 12.73 -31.47 -1.49
N PHE A 69 12.91 -32.79 -1.75
CA PHE A 69 14.12 -33.25 -2.44
C PHE A 69 14.18 -32.60 -3.83
N VAL A 70 15.36 -32.14 -4.22
CA VAL A 70 15.59 -31.61 -5.56
C VAL A 70 16.00 -32.76 -6.46
N VAL A 71 15.20 -33.00 -7.49
CA VAL A 71 15.44 -34.11 -8.41
C VAL A 71 15.46 -33.66 -9.86
N LYS A 72 16.24 -34.40 -10.66
CA LYS A 72 16.26 -34.34 -12.12
C LYS A 72 15.63 -35.65 -12.61
N ALA A 73 14.56 -35.58 -13.38
CA ALA A 73 13.86 -36.73 -13.92
C ALA A 73 13.87 -36.71 -15.45
N THR A 74 14.24 -37.83 -16.06
CA THR A 74 14.23 -38.04 -17.50
C THR A 74 13.14 -39.05 -17.82
N GLY A 75 12.33 -38.80 -18.82
CA GLY A 75 11.27 -39.70 -19.19
C GLY A 75 10.50 -39.27 -20.44
N THR A 76 9.48 -40.01 -20.76
CA THR A 76 8.60 -39.80 -21.91
C THR A 76 7.26 -39.20 -21.46
N VAL A 77 6.81 -38.16 -22.13
CA VAL A 77 5.48 -37.57 -21.89
C VAL A 77 4.41 -38.55 -22.33
N LYS A 78 3.48 -38.85 -21.44
CA LYS A 78 2.32 -39.73 -21.70
C LYS A 78 1.03 -39.03 -21.31
N GLU A 79 -0.07 -39.38 -21.96
CA GLU A 79 -1.39 -38.96 -21.56
C GLU A 79 -1.79 -39.66 -20.25
N ARG A 80 -2.35 -38.91 -19.31
CA ARG A 80 -2.84 -39.46 -18.04
C ARG A 80 -4.14 -40.22 -18.24
N GLU A 81 -4.26 -41.39 -17.64
CA GLU A 81 -5.53 -42.12 -17.56
C GLU A 81 -6.57 -41.31 -16.74
N SER A 82 -6.15 -40.74 -15.61
CA SER A 82 -7.00 -39.90 -14.77
C SER A 82 -6.55 -38.44 -14.85
N LYS A 83 -7.22 -37.64 -15.68
CA LYS A 83 -6.93 -36.23 -15.90
C LYS A 83 -7.23 -35.38 -14.66
N ASN A 84 -6.44 -34.33 -14.41
CA ASN A 84 -6.60 -33.44 -13.30
C ASN A 84 -6.71 -31.97 -13.78
N SER A 85 -7.92 -31.47 -13.91
CA SER A 85 -8.21 -30.09 -14.36
C SER A 85 -7.68 -28.97 -13.43
N LYS A 86 -7.22 -29.32 -12.21
CA LYS A 86 -6.63 -28.34 -11.27
C LYS A 86 -5.16 -28.06 -11.53
N MET A 87 -4.52 -28.77 -12.44
CA MET A 87 -3.11 -28.60 -12.82
C MET A 87 -3.03 -28.22 -14.30
N SER A 88 -2.17 -27.27 -14.64
CA SER A 88 -1.92 -26.86 -16.05
C SER A 88 -1.41 -28.03 -16.92
N THR A 89 -0.66 -28.95 -16.31
CA THR A 89 -0.14 -30.18 -16.94
C THR A 89 -0.98 -31.41 -16.62
N GLY A 90 -2.19 -31.23 -16.14
CA GLY A 90 -3.02 -32.30 -15.58
C GLY A 90 -3.51 -33.34 -16.58
N ASP A 91 -3.36 -33.11 -17.89
CA ASP A 91 -3.68 -34.06 -18.95
C ASP A 91 -2.53 -35.02 -19.25
N ILE A 92 -1.31 -34.74 -18.78
CA ILE A 92 -0.11 -35.53 -19.07
C ILE A 92 0.60 -35.95 -17.80
N GLU A 93 1.44 -36.96 -17.92
CA GLU A 93 2.42 -37.37 -16.93
C GLU A 93 3.73 -37.77 -17.61
N ILE A 94 4.81 -37.85 -16.85
CA ILE A 94 6.10 -38.30 -17.35
C ILE A 94 6.32 -39.75 -16.92
N LEU A 95 6.35 -40.68 -17.84
CA LEU A 95 6.81 -42.03 -17.57
C LEU A 95 8.33 -41.99 -17.46
N VAL A 96 8.83 -42.04 -16.21
CA VAL A 96 10.23 -41.85 -15.89
C VAL A 96 11.08 -43.04 -16.27
N THR A 97 12.17 -42.81 -16.98
CA THR A 97 13.17 -43.79 -17.37
C THR A 97 14.46 -43.71 -16.52
N ALA A 98 14.75 -42.53 -16.00
CA ALA A 98 15.87 -42.29 -15.08
C ALA A 98 15.62 -41.07 -14.21
N PHE A 99 16.13 -41.06 -12.98
CA PHE A 99 16.17 -39.86 -12.17
C PHE A 99 17.46 -39.79 -11.35
N GLU A 100 17.80 -38.59 -10.90
CA GLU A 100 18.96 -38.27 -10.09
C GLU A 100 18.50 -37.36 -8.95
N VAL A 101 18.88 -37.65 -7.70
CA VAL A 101 18.70 -36.75 -6.57
C VAL A 101 19.85 -35.74 -6.61
N LEU A 102 19.53 -34.50 -7.00
CA LEU A 102 20.50 -33.41 -7.05
C LEU A 102 20.82 -32.91 -5.64
N ASN A 103 19.83 -32.91 -4.75
CA ASN A 103 20.01 -32.55 -3.34
C ASN A 103 18.88 -33.13 -2.49
N ALA A 104 19.22 -33.77 -1.38
CA ALA A 104 18.25 -34.20 -0.39
C ALA A 104 17.78 -33.04 0.50
N SER A 105 16.59 -33.15 1.05
CA SER A 105 16.02 -32.14 1.97
C SER A 105 15.70 -32.78 3.32
N GLN A 106 15.82 -32.01 4.38
CA GLN A 106 15.14 -32.31 5.64
C GLN A 106 13.64 -32.07 5.50
N THR A 107 12.86 -32.64 6.42
CA THR A 107 11.42 -32.35 6.48
C THR A 107 11.22 -30.86 6.74
N PRO A 108 10.47 -30.14 5.86
CA PRO A 108 10.19 -28.72 6.06
C PRO A 108 9.46 -28.46 7.37
N PRO A 109 9.70 -27.30 8.00
CA PRO A 109 9.04 -26.94 9.26
C PRO A 109 7.54 -26.66 9.13
N PHE A 110 7.03 -26.55 7.92
CA PHE A 110 5.62 -26.40 7.60
C PHE A 110 5.34 -26.94 6.18
N THR A 111 4.07 -27.17 5.89
CA THR A 111 3.64 -27.68 4.58
C THR A 111 3.76 -26.59 3.50
N ILE A 112 4.54 -26.88 2.44
CA ILE A 112 4.76 -25.96 1.30
C ILE A 112 3.65 -26.21 0.24
N GLU A 113 2.45 -25.85 0.59
CA GLU A 113 1.24 -25.93 -0.24
C GLU A 113 0.45 -24.62 -0.11
N ASP A 114 -0.57 -24.40 -0.94
CA ASP A 114 -1.37 -23.16 -0.93
C ASP A 114 -2.03 -22.95 0.44
N ASN A 115 -2.60 -24.03 1.02
CA ASN A 115 -3.02 -24.06 2.41
C ASN A 115 -1.88 -24.64 3.26
N THR A 116 -1.27 -23.82 4.09
CA THR A 116 -0.16 -24.22 4.96
C THR A 116 -0.62 -24.26 6.43
N ASP A 117 0.04 -25.11 7.21
CA ASP A 117 -0.05 -25.18 8.68
C ASP A 117 0.95 -24.26 9.38
N GLY A 118 1.80 -23.56 8.61
CA GLY A 118 2.79 -22.62 9.14
C GLY A 118 2.18 -21.29 9.58
N GLY A 119 2.32 -20.94 10.85
CA GLY A 119 2.01 -19.60 11.37
C GLY A 119 2.95 -18.52 10.80
N ASP A 120 2.57 -17.25 10.95
CA ASP A 120 3.30 -16.12 10.35
C ASP A 120 4.78 -16.06 10.78
N ASP A 121 5.08 -16.22 12.05
CA ASP A 121 6.45 -16.17 12.56
C ASP A 121 7.33 -17.27 11.97
N LEU A 122 6.79 -18.49 11.83
CA LEU A 122 7.50 -19.61 11.26
C LEU A 122 7.75 -19.39 9.76
N ARG A 123 6.76 -18.88 9.04
CA ARG A 123 6.87 -18.55 7.62
C ARG A 123 7.85 -17.41 7.36
N MET A 124 7.93 -16.43 8.26
CA MET A 124 8.91 -15.34 8.17
C MET A 124 10.32 -15.86 8.46
N LYS A 125 10.50 -16.75 9.43
CA LYS A 125 11.80 -17.35 9.74
C LYS A 125 12.33 -18.21 8.59
N TYR A 126 11.46 -18.94 7.91
CA TYR A 126 11.80 -19.78 6.76
C TYR A 126 11.22 -19.20 5.46
N ARG A 127 11.33 -17.89 5.29
CA ARG A 127 10.72 -17.16 4.17
C ARG A 127 11.08 -17.71 2.80
N TYR A 128 12.29 -18.22 2.61
CA TYR A 128 12.73 -18.88 1.39
C TYR A 128 11.93 -20.17 1.06
N LEU A 129 11.33 -20.83 2.05
CA LEU A 129 10.39 -21.94 1.84
C LEU A 129 8.99 -21.41 1.54
N ASP A 130 8.52 -20.38 2.26
CA ASP A 130 7.22 -19.75 2.05
C ASP A 130 7.09 -19.16 0.63
N LEU A 131 8.18 -18.61 0.08
CA LEU A 131 8.25 -18.12 -1.31
C LEU A 131 8.04 -19.21 -2.37
N ARG A 132 8.15 -20.51 -2.03
CA ARG A 132 7.83 -21.63 -2.93
C ARG A 132 6.32 -21.83 -3.08
N ARG A 133 5.49 -21.33 -2.17
CA ARG A 133 4.04 -21.45 -2.20
C ARG A 133 3.45 -20.55 -3.28
N SER A 134 2.44 -21.07 -4.01
CA SER A 134 1.83 -20.33 -5.14
C SER A 134 1.28 -18.95 -4.74
N PRO A 135 0.56 -18.76 -3.63
CA PRO A 135 0.02 -17.44 -3.28
C PRO A 135 1.12 -16.39 -3.08
N VAL A 136 2.21 -16.74 -2.38
CA VAL A 136 3.31 -15.81 -2.12
C VAL A 136 4.12 -15.53 -3.39
N ARG A 137 4.39 -16.58 -4.17
CA ARG A 137 5.10 -16.46 -5.45
C ARG A 137 4.33 -15.57 -6.42
N SER A 138 3.01 -15.76 -6.56
CA SER A 138 2.17 -14.97 -7.45
C SER A 138 2.20 -13.49 -7.11
N ASN A 139 2.30 -13.13 -5.82
CA ASN A 139 2.44 -11.74 -5.38
C ASN A 139 3.78 -11.13 -5.85
N ILE A 140 4.87 -11.90 -5.78
CA ILE A 140 6.19 -11.44 -6.29
C ILE A 140 6.18 -11.32 -7.82
N GLU A 141 5.50 -12.23 -8.52
CA GLU A 141 5.32 -12.16 -9.98
C GLU A 141 4.46 -10.96 -10.39
N LEU A 142 3.39 -10.66 -9.62
CA LEU A 142 2.58 -9.46 -9.81
C LEU A 142 3.42 -8.19 -9.64
N ARG A 143 4.22 -8.12 -8.57
CA ARG A 143 5.16 -7.02 -8.33
C ARG A 143 6.13 -6.82 -9.51
N HIS A 144 6.71 -7.92 -10.00
CA HIS A 144 7.59 -7.88 -11.17
C HIS A 144 6.88 -7.32 -12.41
N ARG A 145 5.69 -7.82 -12.75
CA ARG A 145 4.91 -7.35 -13.89
C ARG A 145 4.57 -5.87 -13.77
N LEU A 146 4.14 -5.43 -12.59
CA LEU A 146 3.82 -4.03 -12.34
C LEU A 146 5.06 -3.12 -12.52
N ALA A 147 6.24 -3.57 -12.06
CA ALA A 147 7.50 -2.84 -12.26
C ALA A 147 7.87 -2.71 -13.76
N ILE A 148 7.74 -3.81 -14.51
CA ILE A 148 8.03 -3.79 -15.96
C ILE A 148 7.08 -2.86 -16.70
N GLU A 149 5.77 -2.93 -16.42
CA GLU A 149 4.78 -2.09 -17.07
C GLU A 149 4.94 -0.60 -16.72
N THR A 150 5.36 -0.30 -15.49
CA THR A 150 5.75 1.06 -15.08
C THR A 150 6.90 1.57 -15.92
N ARG A 151 7.99 0.79 -16.06
CA ARG A 151 9.14 1.15 -16.90
C ARG A 151 8.75 1.33 -18.36
N ASN A 152 7.96 0.41 -18.92
CA ASN A 152 7.49 0.48 -20.30
C ASN A 152 6.69 1.75 -20.58
N TYR A 153 5.84 2.18 -19.64
CA TYR A 153 5.05 3.39 -19.77
C TYR A 153 5.94 4.63 -19.69
N LEU A 154 6.80 4.73 -18.67
CA LEU A 154 7.64 5.91 -18.43
C LEU A 154 8.69 6.10 -19.54
N ASP A 155 9.29 5.02 -20.05
CA ASP A 155 10.19 5.08 -21.20
C ASP A 155 9.50 5.66 -22.44
N LYS A 156 8.27 5.20 -22.75
CA LYS A 156 7.45 5.76 -23.83
C LYS A 156 7.15 7.25 -23.64
N GLN A 157 7.05 7.71 -22.39
CA GLN A 157 6.86 9.11 -22.02
C GLN A 157 8.18 9.89 -21.96
N LYS A 158 9.31 9.29 -22.38
CA LYS A 158 10.65 9.90 -22.42
C LYS A 158 11.23 10.22 -21.04
N PHE A 159 10.87 9.47 -20.00
CA PHE A 159 11.55 9.53 -18.73
C PHE A 159 12.87 8.76 -18.77
N LEU A 160 13.87 9.29 -18.07
CA LEU A 160 15.13 8.60 -17.81
C LEU A 160 15.11 7.96 -16.43
N GLU A 161 15.45 6.67 -16.34
CA GLU A 161 15.69 6.01 -15.05
C GLU A 161 17.09 6.39 -14.56
N VAL A 162 17.18 7.15 -13.46
CA VAL A 162 18.45 7.63 -12.91
C VAL A 162 18.55 7.24 -11.45
N GLU A 163 19.62 6.51 -11.09
CA GLU A 163 19.91 6.15 -9.70
C GLU A 163 20.45 7.34 -8.91
N THR A 164 19.99 7.49 -7.69
CA THR A 164 20.44 8.49 -6.73
C THR A 164 21.20 7.84 -5.59
N PRO A 165 22.09 8.57 -4.88
CA PRO A 165 22.85 8.01 -3.76
C PRO A 165 21.95 7.48 -2.64
N VAL A 166 22.38 6.37 -2.01
CA VAL A 166 21.75 5.81 -0.80
C VAL A 166 22.45 6.32 0.47
N LEU A 167 23.75 6.60 0.41
CA LEU A 167 24.51 7.21 1.51
C LEU A 167 24.49 8.74 1.34
N ILE A 168 23.61 9.42 2.06
CA ILE A 168 23.39 10.86 1.92
C ILE A 168 23.61 11.58 3.24
N LYS A 169 23.51 12.89 3.24
CA LYS A 169 23.41 13.71 4.43
C LYS A 169 22.00 13.61 5.02
N SER A 170 21.89 13.59 6.34
CA SER A 170 20.59 13.69 7.02
C SER A 170 19.83 14.94 6.55
N THR A 171 18.60 14.72 6.09
CA THR A 171 17.67 15.79 5.68
C THR A 171 16.32 15.53 6.35
N PRO A 172 15.78 16.46 7.14
CA PRO A 172 14.52 16.24 7.83
C PRO A 172 13.34 16.26 6.83
N GLU A 173 12.74 15.08 6.61
CA GLU A 173 11.55 14.91 5.76
C GLU A 173 10.33 14.40 6.54
N GLY A 174 10.31 14.62 7.87
CA GLY A 174 9.17 14.27 8.74
C GLY A 174 9.36 12.98 9.55
N ALA A 175 10.09 11.97 9.05
CA ALA A 175 10.44 10.77 9.80
C ALA A 175 11.84 10.87 10.42
N ARG A 176 12.20 9.92 11.29
CA ARG A 176 13.58 9.76 11.74
C ARG A 176 14.41 9.04 10.69
N ASP A 177 15.68 9.43 10.57
CA ASP A 177 16.63 8.79 9.66
C ASP A 177 17.25 7.54 10.27
N PHE A 178 17.50 6.53 9.45
CA PHE A 178 18.49 5.52 9.74
C PHE A 178 19.88 6.09 9.42
N VAL A 179 20.81 6.00 10.36
CA VAL A 179 22.16 6.56 10.23
C VAL A 179 23.22 5.47 10.14
N VAL A 180 24.22 5.70 9.29
CA VAL A 180 25.34 4.79 9.04
C VAL A 180 26.64 5.51 9.39
N PRO A 181 27.44 5.02 10.34
CA PRO A 181 28.69 5.67 10.72
C PRO A 181 29.74 5.58 9.62
N SER A 182 30.53 6.64 9.44
CA SER A 182 31.63 6.68 8.47
C SER A 182 32.96 6.29 9.12
N ARG A 183 33.57 5.18 8.68
CA ARG A 183 34.90 4.79 9.14
C ARG A 183 35.99 5.77 8.69
N MET A 184 35.84 6.36 7.49
CA MET A 184 36.83 7.29 6.93
C MET A 184 36.77 8.67 7.58
N ASN A 185 35.60 9.06 8.10
CA ASN A 185 35.37 10.37 8.72
C ASN A 185 34.80 10.14 10.12
N GLN A 186 35.67 9.93 11.08
CA GLN A 186 35.28 9.64 12.48
C GLN A 186 34.37 10.73 13.03
N GLY A 187 33.32 10.32 13.74
CA GLY A 187 32.30 11.22 14.30
C GLY A 187 31.27 11.73 13.28
N GLN A 188 31.38 11.36 12.01
CA GLN A 188 30.40 11.69 10.97
C GLN A 188 29.59 10.48 10.55
N PHE A 189 28.34 10.74 10.14
CA PHE A 189 27.39 9.72 9.74
C PHE A 189 26.77 10.04 8.38
N TYR A 190 26.56 9.00 7.59
CA TYR A 190 25.59 9.05 6.50
C TYR A 190 24.20 8.78 7.04
N ALA A 191 23.19 9.28 6.36
CA ALA A 191 21.80 8.86 6.53
C ALA A 191 21.33 8.05 5.32
N LEU A 192 20.37 7.12 5.56
CA LEU A 192 19.67 6.47 4.48
C LEU A 192 18.48 7.36 4.03
N PRO A 193 18.21 7.50 2.71
CA PRO A 193 17.23 8.46 2.21
C PRO A 193 15.80 8.08 2.57
N GLN A 194 15.04 9.04 3.08
CA GLN A 194 13.59 8.89 3.25
C GLN A 194 12.85 8.95 1.92
N SER A 195 13.40 9.70 0.98
CA SER A 195 13.03 9.80 -0.43
C SER A 195 14.19 10.39 -1.22
N PRO A 196 14.23 10.30 -2.56
CA PRO A 196 15.24 10.99 -3.38
C PRO A 196 14.88 12.47 -3.66
N GLN A 197 14.07 13.14 -2.82
CA GLN A 197 13.49 14.46 -3.09
C GLN A 197 14.53 15.52 -3.51
N THR A 198 15.60 15.65 -2.76
CA THR A 198 16.60 16.68 -3.06
C THR A 198 17.40 16.37 -4.33
N PHE A 199 17.69 15.11 -4.58
CA PHE A 199 18.43 14.69 -5.78
C PHE A 199 17.60 14.82 -7.06
N LYS A 200 16.31 14.48 -7.03
CA LYS A 200 15.46 14.65 -8.21
C LYS A 200 15.29 16.12 -8.60
N GLN A 201 15.24 17.04 -7.63
CA GLN A 201 15.25 18.48 -7.91
C GLN A 201 16.60 18.93 -8.51
N LEU A 202 17.73 18.41 -8.02
CA LEU A 202 19.05 18.66 -8.63
C LEU A 202 19.13 18.12 -10.05
N LEU A 203 18.48 16.99 -10.36
CA LEU A 203 18.41 16.44 -11.73
C LEU A 203 17.62 17.37 -12.66
N MET A 204 16.58 18.06 -12.16
CA MET A 204 15.87 19.08 -12.95
C MET A 204 16.79 20.27 -13.26
N VAL A 205 17.55 20.75 -12.27
CA VAL A 205 18.58 21.80 -12.49
C VAL A 205 19.65 21.31 -13.48
N ALA A 206 20.01 20.04 -13.45
CA ALA A 206 20.97 19.43 -14.38
C ALA A 206 20.43 19.23 -15.80
N GLY A 207 19.18 19.57 -16.07
CA GLY A 207 18.56 19.46 -17.40
C GLY A 207 18.04 18.07 -17.74
N ILE A 208 17.80 17.21 -16.75
CA ILE A 208 17.10 15.94 -16.94
C ILE A 208 15.60 16.22 -16.88
N ASP A 209 15.00 16.55 -17.99
CA ASP A 209 13.61 17.03 -18.07
C ASP A 209 12.57 16.10 -17.47
N ARG A 210 12.79 14.78 -17.52
CA ARG A 210 11.89 13.76 -17.01
C ARG A 210 12.68 12.64 -16.37
N TYR A 211 12.60 12.56 -15.07
CA TYR A 211 13.29 11.58 -14.23
C TYR A 211 12.30 10.60 -13.63
N TYR A 212 12.70 9.34 -13.50
CA TYR A 212 12.09 8.41 -12.56
C TYR A 212 13.12 7.45 -11.97
N GLN A 213 12.73 6.82 -10.86
CA GLN A 213 13.47 5.73 -10.24
C GLN A 213 12.51 4.81 -9.47
N ILE A 214 12.68 3.48 -9.58
CA ILE A 214 12.07 2.53 -8.64
C ILE A 214 13.06 2.33 -7.51
N VAL A 215 12.88 3.05 -6.41
CA VAL A 215 13.92 3.28 -5.39
C VAL A 215 13.52 2.77 -4.03
N LYS A 216 14.51 2.25 -3.27
CA LYS A 216 14.37 1.96 -1.84
C LYS A 216 14.43 3.25 -1.03
N CYS A 217 13.45 3.39 -0.14
CA CYS A 217 13.36 4.47 0.84
C CYS A 217 13.34 3.88 2.24
N PHE A 218 13.80 4.68 3.23
CA PHE A 218 14.02 4.23 4.60
C PHE A 218 13.41 5.23 5.58
N ARG A 219 12.58 4.76 6.52
CA ARG A 219 11.98 5.60 7.55
C ARG A 219 11.94 4.86 8.87
N ASP A 220 12.51 5.43 9.92
CA ASP A 220 12.45 4.90 11.27
C ASP A 220 11.18 5.40 11.97
N GLU A 221 10.08 4.76 11.67
CA GLU A 221 8.74 5.05 12.16
C GLU A 221 8.08 3.81 12.78
N ASP A 222 6.98 4.04 13.50
CA ASP A 222 6.15 2.95 14.02
C ASP A 222 5.58 2.09 12.87
N LEU A 223 5.75 0.79 13.00
CA LEU A 223 5.34 -0.16 11.98
C LEU A 223 3.85 -0.47 12.07
N ARG A 224 3.23 -0.62 10.89
CA ARG A 224 1.84 -1.02 10.69
C ARG A 224 1.75 -2.02 9.56
N ALA A 225 0.57 -2.56 9.30
CA ALA A 225 0.34 -3.50 8.19
C ALA A 225 0.74 -2.94 6.82
N ASP A 226 0.60 -1.63 6.65
CA ASP A 226 0.90 -0.86 5.44
C ASP A 226 2.22 -0.07 5.50
N ARG A 227 3.07 -0.29 6.52
CA ARG A 227 4.36 0.39 6.70
C ARG A 227 5.48 -0.59 6.99
N GLN A 228 6.62 -0.36 6.37
CA GLN A 228 7.89 -1.06 6.59
C GLN A 228 9.01 -0.04 6.77
N PRO A 229 10.07 -0.33 7.56
CA PRO A 229 11.17 0.60 7.77
C PRO A 229 11.99 0.82 6.50
N GLU A 230 11.95 -0.13 5.59
CA GLU A 230 12.44 -0.05 4.21
C GLU A 230 11.32 -0.40 3.23
N PHE A 231 11.04 0.46 2.29
CA PHE A 231 9.96 0.31 1.32
C PHE A 231 10.40 0.81 -0.06
N THR A 232 9.58 0.58 -1.07
CA THR A 232 9.92 0.97 -2.44
C THR A 232 8.94 2.04 -2.95
N GLN A 233 9.48 3.07 -3.58
CA GLN A 233 8.70 4.08 -4.32
C GLN A 233 8.97 3.99 -5.82
N ILE A 234 7.96 4.33 -6.62
CA ILE A 234 8.15 4.83 -7.98
C ILE A 234 8.21 6.35 -7.83
N ASP A 235 9.41 6.90 -7.90
CA ASP A 235 9.63 8.33 -7.72
C ASP A 235 9.85 8.99 -9.08
N CYS A 236 9.16 10.10 -9.34
CA CYS A 236 9.19 10.79 -10.63
C CYS A 236 9.26 12.30 -10.44
N GLU A 237 9.93 12.99 -11.38
CA GLU A 237 9.98 14.46 -11.46
C GLU A 237 10.03 14.92 -12.92
N MET A 238 9.42 16.06 -13.22
CA MET A 238 9.35 16.64 -14.57
C MET A 238 9.63 18.14 -14.51
N SER A 239 10.37 18.65 -15.49
CA SER A 239 10.63 20.08 -15.69
C SER A 239 9.65 20.71 -16.69
N PHE A 240 9.48 22.03 -16.60
CA PHE A 240 8.67 22.86 -17.50
C PHE A 240 7.21 22.40 -17.54
N VAL A 241 6.63 22.11 -16.38
CA VAL A 241 5.29 21.57 -16.23
C VAL A 241 4.44 22.38 -15.25
N GLU A 242 3.14 22.32 -15.48
CA GLU A 242 2.09 22.73 -14.55
C GLU A 242 1.46 21.49 -13.91
N ARG A 243 0.59 21.71 -12.90
CA ARG A 243 -0.10 20.63 -12.19
C ARG A 243 -0.82 19.65 -13.13
N GLU A 244 -1.51 20.19 -14.13
CA GLU A 244 -2.29 19.37 -15.07
C GLU A 244 -1.43 18.41 -15.90
N ASP A 245 -0.20 18.78 -16.24
CA ASP A 245 0.73 17.92 -16.96
C ASP A 245 1.11 16.70 -16.11
N ILE A 246 1.35 16.93 -14.82
CA ILE A 246 1.63 15.86 -13.85
C ILE A 246 0.42 14.93 -13.72
N LEU A 247 -0.77 15.50 -13.45
CA LEU A 247 -1.99 14.72 -13.27
C LEU A 247 -2.27 13.84 -14.49
N ASN A 248 -2.22 14.40 -15.69
CA ASN A 248 -2.48 13.68 -16.94
C ASN A 248 -1.45 12.58 -17.20
N THR A 249 -0.16 12.85 -16.97
CA THR A 249 0.92 11.88 -17.19
C THR A 249 0.76 10.68 -16.26
N PHE A 250 0.51 10.91 -14.98
CA PHE A 250 0.48 9.83 -13.99
C PHE A 250 -0.89 9.16 -13.87
N GLU A 251 -1.97 9.83 -14.24
CA GLU A 251 -3.25 9.17 -14.53
C GLU A 251 -3.06 8.14 -15.66
N GLY A 252 -2.36 8.52 -16.71
CA GLY A 252 -2.00 7.64 -17.81
C GLY A 252 -1.19 6.42 -17.36
N LEU A 253 -0.23 6.59 -16.44
CA LEU A 253 0.54 5.49 -15.85
C LEU A 253 -0.37 4.48 -15.13
N ILE A 254 -1.24 4.95 -14.27
CA ILE A 254 -2.12 4.07 -13.48
C ILE A 254 -3.14 3.36 -14.39
N ARG A 255 -3.73 4.06 -15.35
CA ARG A 255 -4.63 3.44 -16.33
C ARG A 255 -3.93 2.38 -17.17
N HIS A 256 -2.69 2.65 -17.62
CA HIS A 256 -1.86 1.67 -18.31
C HIS A 256 -1.58 0.44 -17.43
N ALA A 257 -1.18 0.63 -16.18
CA ALA A 257 -0.90 -0.45 -15.25
C ALA A 257 -2.13 -1.34 -15.01
N PHE A 258 -3.30 -0.76 -14.77
CA PHE A 258 -4.54 -1.51 -14.61
C PHE A 258 -4.90 -2.30 -15.87
N LYS A 259 -4.77 -1.70 -17.05
CA LYS A 259 -5.03 -2.38 -18.32
C LYS A 259 -4.08 -3.54 -18.55
N ALA A 260 -2.77 -3.30 -18.40
CA ALA A 260 -1.75 -4.29 -18.72
C ALA A 260 -1.68 -5.45 -17.70
N VAL A 261 -1.90 -5.16 -16.41
CA VAL A 261 -1.72 -6.15 -15.34
C VAL A 261 -3.03 -6.84 -14.96
N LYS A 262 -4.16 -6.11 -14.95
CA LYS A 262 -5.47 -6.63 -14.54
C LYS A 262 -6.49 -6.76 -15.68
N GLY A 263 -6.21 -6.21 -16.86
CA GLY A 263 -7.17 -6.18 -17.98
C GLY A 263 -8.32 -5.19 -17.78
N ILE A 264 -8.20 -4.26 -16.82
CA ILE A 264 -9.25 -3.31 -16.44
C ILE A 264 -8.99 -1.96 -17.12
N ASP A 265 -9.98 -1.44 -17.84
CA ASP A 265 -9.96 -0.08 -18.36
C ASP A 265 -10.57 0.87 -17.32
N LEU A 266 -9.73 1.69 -16.69
CA LEU A 266 -10.19 2.72 -15.78
C LEU A 266 -10.73 3.94 -16.55
N PRO A 267 -11.83 4.57 -16.08
CA PRO A 267 -12.29 5.85 -16.59
C PRO A 267 -11.27 6.97 -16.24
N VAL A 268 -11.54 8.18 -16.74
CA VAL A 268 -10.84 9.39 -16.27
C VAL A 268 -11.05 9.54 -14.77
N LEU A 269 -9.99 9.82 -14.04
CA LEU A 269 -10.04 9.91 -12.58
C LEU A 269 -10.83 11.14 -12.14
N LYS A 270 -11.68 10.97 -11.12
CA LYS A 270 -12.41 12.05 -10.49
C LYS A 270 -11.44 13.02 -9.80
N ARG A 271 -11.84 14.28 -9.66
CA ARG A 271 -11.08 15.30 -8.92
C ARG A 271 -11.94 15.78 -7.77
N MET A 272 -11.33 15.94 -6.62
CA MET A 272 -11.96 16.40 -5.39
C MET A 272 -11.02 17.35 -4.67
N SER A 273 -11.52 18.46 -4.15
CA SER A 273 -10.73 19.31 -3.28
C SER A 273 -10.50 18.65 -1.91
N TYR A 274 -9.41 18.96 -1.25
CA TYR A 274 -9.18 18.54 0.14
C TYR A 274 -10.34 18.98 1.05
N ALA A 275 -10.84 20.20 0.85
CA ALA A 275 -11.96 20.73 1.62
C ALA A 275 -13.23 19.87 1.45
N ASP A 276 -13.55 19.42 0.21
CA ASP A 276 -14.68 18.53 -0.04
C ASP A 276 -14.44 17.12 0.53
N ALA A 277 -13.21 16.60 0.44
CA ALA A 277 -12.86 15.33 1.02
C ALA A 277 -13.06 15.32 2.55
N MET A 278 -12.59 16.36 3.24
CA MET A 278 -12.80 16.54 4.67
C MET A 278 -14.27 16.78 5.03
N LYS A 279 -14.97 17.60 4.23
CA LYS A 279 -16.38 17.92 4.46
C LYS A 279 -17.30 16.71 4.33
N TYR A 280 -17.15 15.92 3.27
CA TYR A 280 -18.08 14.85 2.93
C TYR A 280 -17.66 13.47 3.39
N TYR A 281 -16.37 13.28 3.76
CA TYR A 281 -15.82 11.98 4.11
C TYR A 281 -14.95 12.00 5.38
N GLY A 282 -14.51 13.17 5.85
CA GLY A 282 -13.71 13.33 7.07
C GLY A 282 -12.28 12.81 6.97
N CYS A 283 -11.76 12.64 5.75
CA CYS A 283 -10.39 12.22 5.50
C CYS A 283 -9.90 12.71 4.13
N ASP A 284 -8.60 12.80 3.98
CA ASP A 284 -7.86 13.19 2.77
C ASP A 284 -7.80 12.10 1.67
N LYS A 285 -8.24 10.88 1.99
CA LYS A 285 -8.22 9.71 1.10
C LYS A 285 -9.55 8.95 1.12
N PRO A 286 -10.64 9.55 0.64
CA PRO A 286 -11.97 8.96 0.74
C PRO A 286 -12.13 7.70 -0.12
N ASP A 287 -12.77 6.67 0.42
CA ASP A 287 -13.25 5.53 -0.35
C ASP A 287 -14.59 5.92 -1.02
N ILE A 288 -14.54 6.14 -2.33
CA ILE A 288 -15.70 6.56 -3.12
C ILE A 288 -16.38 5.41 -3.90
N ARG A 289 -16.09 4.15 -3.55
CA ARG A 289 -16.80 2.98 -4.12
C ARG A 289 -18.27 2.95 -3.78
N PHE A 290 -18.66 3.65 -2.72
CA PHE A 290 -20.05 3.81 -2.27
C PHE A 290 -20.29 5.26 -1.82
N ASP A 291 -21.54 5.71 -1.87
CA ASP A 291 -21.89 7.08 -1.48
C ASP A 291 -21.83 7.25 0.05
N MET A 292 -22.88 7.37 0.79
CA MET A 292 -22.92 7.54 2.25
C MET A 292 -22.09 8.77 2.71
N ARG A 293 -22.32 9.93 2.08
CA ARG A 293 -21.64 11.18 2.41
C ARG A 293 -22.09 11.73 3.75
N PHE A 294 -21.22 12.49 4.39
CA PHE A 294 -21.57 13.24 5.59
C PHE A 294 -22.57 14.35 5.29
N VAL A 295 -23.52 14.50 6.20
CA VAL A 295 -24.46 15.62 6.22
C VAL A 295 -24.28 16.38 7.52
N ASP A 296 -24.01 17.67 7.44
CA ASP A 296 -23.94 18.55 8.60
C ASP A 296 -25.35 18.84 9.10
N LEU A 297 -25.59 18.52 10.38
CA LEU A 297 -26.87 18.64 11.04
C LEU A 297 -26.92 19.73 12.12
N LYS A 298 -25.77 20.38 12.44
CA LYS A 298 -25.66 21.32 13.57
C LYS A 298 -26.80 22.32 13.62
N ASP A 299 -27.07 23.02 12.51
CA ASP A 299 -28.12 24.02 12.43
C ASP A 299 -29.55 23.46 12.59
N SER A 300 -29.73 22.17 12.24
CA SER A 300 -31.07 21.53 12.29
C SER A 300 -31.40 20.97 13.65
N VAL A 301 -30.42 20.73 14.50
CA VAL A 301 -30.60 20.05 15.79
C VAL A 301 -30.30 20.94 16.99
N ASN A 302 -29.68 22.09 16.79
CA ASN A 302 -29.32 23.03 17.84
C ASN A 302 -30.52 23.65 18.55
N GLY A 303 -30.44 23.97 19.84
CA GLY A 303 -31.47 24.68 20.61
C GLY A 303 -32.68 23.83 20.98
N LYS A 304 -32.59 22.50 20.97
CA LYS A 304 -33.65 21.54 21.34
C LYS A 304 -33.46 20.92 22.73
N SER A 305 -32.61 21.51 23.58
CA SER A 305 -32.32 21.06 24.95
C SER A 305 -31.65 19.69 25.06
N PHE A 306 -31.09 19.17 23.96
CA PHE A 306 -30.23 17.99 23.99
C PHE A 306 -28.76 18.43 24.04
N LYS A 307 -28.20 18.54 25.25
CA LYS A 307 -26.87 19.09 25.53
C LYS A 307 -25.78 18.53 24.62
N VAL A 308 -25.83 17.24 24.28
CA VAL A 308 -24.81 16.60 23.42
C VAL A 308 -24.74 17.26 22.04
N PHE A 309 -25.87 17.72 21.48
CA PHE A 309 -25.89 18.43 20.21
C PHE A 309 -25.68 19.93 20.38
N ASP A 310 -26.24 20.50 21.45
CA ASP A 310 -26.18 21.94 21.69
C ASP A 310 -24.73 22.40 21.96
N GLU A 311 -23.95 21.61 22.72
CA GLU A 311 -22.58 21.92 23.12
C GLU A 311 -21.52 21.47 22.09
N ALA A 312 -21.88 20.63 21.10
CA ALA A 312 -20.96 20.12 20.09
C ALA A 312 -20.54 21.22 19.10
N GLU A 313 -19.30 21.19 18.66
CA GLU A 313 -18.79 22.02 17.54
C GLU A 313 -19.42 21.57 16.23
N SER A 314 -19.55 20.26 16.01
CA SER A 314 -20.22 19.70 14.83
C SER A 314 -21.14 18.54 15.19
N VAL A 315 -22.20 18.35 14.41
CA VAL A 315 -23.13 17.22 14.44
C VAL A 315 -23.26 16.68 13.03
N ILE A 316 -22.79 15.45 12.82
CA ILE A 316 -22.64 14.87 11.49
C ILE A 316 -23.44 13.58 11.39
N GLY A 317 -24.21 13.42 10.32
CA GLY A 317 -25.00 12.24 10.02
C GLY A 317 -24.54 11.50 8.75
N ILE A 318 -24.72 10.18 8.74
CA ILE A 318 -24.63 9.32 7.54
C ILE A 318 -25.87 8.42 7.46
N VAL A 319 -26.33 8.14 6.25
CA VAL A 319 -27.46 7.25 6.01
C VAL A 319 -26.97 5.87 5.55
N ALA A 320 -27.35 4.85 6.30
CA ALA A 320 -27.16 3.46 5.92
C ALA A 320 -28.46 2.93 5.29
N GLU A 321 -28.49 2.83 3.98
CA GLU A 321 -29.66 2.42 3.21
C GLU A 321 -30.11 1.01 3.58
N GLY A 322 -31.43 0.80 3.74
CA GLY A 322 -32.01 -0.51 4.03
C GLY A 322 -31.72 -1.08 5.42
N CYS A 323 -31.21 -0.27 6.36
CA CYS A 323 -30.76 -0.74 7.69
C CYS A 323 -31.70 -0.41 8.85
N SER A 324 -32.97 -0.01 8.60
CA SER A 324 -33.94 0.32 9.67
C SER A 324 -34.17 -0.84 10.64
N GLU A 325 -34.03 -2.09 10.18
CA GLU A 325 -34.25 -3.30 10.96
C GLU A 325 -33.05 -3.72 11.83
N TYR A 326 -31.99 -2.92 11.90
CA TYR A 326 -30.85 -3.21 12.79
C TYR A 326 -31.36 -3.41 14.22
N THR A 327 -30.97 -4.55 14.82
CA THR A 327 -31.33 -4.91 16.19
C THR A 327 -30.61 -3.99 17.20
N ARG A 328 -31.12 -3.96 18.43
CA ARG A 328 -30.46 -3.24 19.52
C ARG A 328 -29.00 -3.68 19.69
N LYS A 329 -28.72 -4.99 19.60
CA LYS A 329 -27.37 -5.53 19.70
C LYS A 329 -26.44 -4.95 18.63
N GLN A 330 -26.89 -4.88 17.38
CA GLN A 330 -26.08 -4.32 16.28
C GLN A 330 -25.81 -2.81 16.48
N LEU A 331 -26.78 -2.06 17.02
CA LEU A 331 -26.60 -0.63 17.33
C LEU A 331 -25.68 -0.43 18.54
N ASP A 332 -25.76 -1.30 19.55
CA ASP A 332 -24.84 -1.30 20.69
C ASP A 332 -23.40 -1.62 20.23
N GLU A 333 -23.21 -2.58 19.33
CA GLU A 333 -21.91 -2.89 18.72
C GLU A 333 -21.32 -1.69 17.97
N LEU A 334 -22.11 -0.95 17.18
CA LEU A 334 -21.68 0.27 16.52
C LEU A 334 -21.33 1.38 17.51
N THR A 335 -22.10 1.48 18.60
CA THR A 335 -21.83 2.45 19.67
C THR A 335 -20.49 2.14 20.36
N GLU A 336 -20.23 0.89 20.68
CA GLU A 336 -18.93 0.48 21.26
C GLU A 336 -17.79 0.63 20.25
N PHE A 337 -18.04 0.44 18.96
CA PHE A 337 -17.05 0.67 17.91
C PHE A 337 -16.57 2.13 17.92
N VAL A 338 -17.49 3.11 17.90
CA VAL A 338 -17.12 4.53 17.85
C VAL A 338 -16.53 5.07 19.16
N LYS A 339 -16.81 4.41 20.29
CA LYS A 339 -16.24 4.75 21.61
C LYS A 339 -14.81 4.24 21.84
N ARG A 340 -14.27 3.41 20.95
CA ARG A 340 -12.90 2.92 21.10
C ARG A 340 -11.93 4.10 21.28
N PRO A 341 -10.89 3.97 22.11
CA PRO A 341 -9.95 5.07 22.41
C PRO A 341 -9.35 5.73 21.17
N GLN A 342 -9.16 4.97 20.10
CA GLN A 342 -8.61 5.45 18.83
C GLN A 342 -9.58 6.39 18.08
N LEU A 343 -10.89 6.22 18.28
CA LEU A 343 -11.93 7.04 17.63
C LEU A 343 -12.46 8.12 18.57
N GLY A 344 -12.63 7.80 19.85
CA GLY A 344 -12.90 8.75 20.92
C GLY A 344 -14.25 9.46 20.86
N ALA A 345 -15.24 8.91 20.14
CA ALA A 345 -16.59 9.46 20.15
C ALA A 345 -17.29 9.18 21.51
N ASN A 346 -18.04 10.13 22.00
CA ASN A 346 -18.74 10.01 23.29
C ASN A 346 -19.95 9.05 23.25
N GLY A 347 -20.51 8.82 22.06
CA GLY A 347 -21.67 7.97 21.83
C GLY A 347 -22.14 8.03 20.39
N LEU A 348 -23.17 7.25 20.08
CA LEU A 348 -23.80 7.18 18.77
C LEU A 348 -25.30 7.46 18.92
N VAL A 349 -25.82 8.44 18.20
CA VAL A 349 -27.26 8.66 18.05
C VAL A 349 -27.72 8.00 16.76
N TYR A 350 -28.89 7.36 16.80
CA TYR A 350 -29.46 6.74 15.61
C TYR A 350 -30.94 7.10 15.42
N MET A 351 -31.40 7.08 14.17
CA MET A 351 -32.80 7.22 13.78
C MET A 351 -33.14 6.14 12.75
N LYS A 352 -34.22 5.41 13.00
CA LYS A 352 -34.75 4.35 12.13
C LYS A 352 -35.98 4.85 11.41
N PHE A 353 -36.01 4.75 10.11
CA PHE A 353 -37.14 5.12 9.27
C PHE A 353 -37.89 3.85 8.86
N GLY A 354 -38.98 3.55 9.57
CA GLY A 354 -39.77 2.34 9.33
C GLY A 354 -40.47 2.36 7.98
N ALA A 355 -40.80 1.17 7.45
CA ALA A 355 -41.56 1.01 6.21
C ALA A 355 -42.98 1.60 6.30
N ASP A 356 -43.52 1.69 7.50
CA ASP A 356 -44.82 2.28 7.84
C ASP A 356 -44.80 3.81 8.00
N GLY A 357 -43.65 4.45 7.73
CA GLY A 357 -43.46 5.88 7.90
C GLY A 357 -43.18 6.33 9.33
N THR A 358 -43.04 5.40 10.28
CA THR A 358 -42.67 5.74 11.65
C THR A 358 -41.18 6.06 11.74
N VAL A 359 -40.82 7.02 12.60
CA VAL A 359 -39.43 7.30 12.94
C VAL A 359 -39.19 6.98 14.40
N LYS A 360 -38.20 6.12 14.66
CA LYS A 360 -37.76 5.77 16.03
C LYS A 360 -36.32 6.23 16.22
N SER A 361 -36.05 6.91 17.32
CA SER A 361 -34.73 7.45 17.62
C SER A 361 -34.29 7.17 19.03
N SER A 362 -32.98 7.17 19.26
CA SER A 362 -32.40 7.17 20.61
C SER A 362 -32.59 8.50 21.35
N VAL A 363 -33.05 9.55 20.65
CA VAL A 363 -33.26 10.91 21.18
C VAL A 363 -34.71 11.39 21.05
N ASP A 364 -35.68 10.49 20.91
CA ASP A 364 -37.11 10.78 20.79
C ASP A 364 -37.71 11.56 21.98
N LYS A 365 -37.04 11.56 23.14
CA LYS A 365 -37.39 12.38 24.30
C LYS A 365 -37.15 13.88 24.13
N PHE A 366 -36.26 14.25 23.18
CA PHE A 366 -35.85 15.64 22.93
C PHE A 366 -36.40 16.19 21.62
N TYR A 367 -36.74 15.31 20.66
CA TYR A 367 -37.22 15.66 19.34
C TYR A 367 -38.55 14.97 19.07
N ASP A 368 -39.56 15.73 18.69
CA ASP A 368 -40.85 15.18 18.24
C ASP A 368 -40.74 14.52 16.87
N ALA A 369 -41.80 13.82 16.47
CA ALA A 369 -41.79 13.04 15.24
C ALA A 369 -41.59 13.92 13.97
N ASP A 370 -42.06 15.15 13.98
CA ASP A 370 -41.91 16.06 12.84
C ASP A 370 -40.46 16.58 12.75
N ALA A 371 -39.85 16.92 13.88
CA ALA A 371 -38.44 17.30 13.93
C ALA A 371 -37.51 16.15 13.47
N LEU A 372 -37.80 14.91 13.89
CA LEU A 372 -37.03 13.73 13.42
C LEU A 372 -37.19 13.50 11.91
N LYS A 373 -38.38 13.74 11.34
CA LYS A 373 -38.57 13.63 9.90
C LYS A 373 -37.78 14.69 9.13
N VAL A 374 -37.80 15.96 9.59
CA VAL A 374 -37.02 17.05 8.97
C VAL A 374 -35.53 16.76 8.97
N ILE A 375 -35.00 16.20 10.07
CA ILE A 375 -33.57 15.73 10.15
C ILE A 375 -33.33 14.62 9.11
N GLY A 376 -34.22 13.65 9.01
CA GLY A 376 -34.13 12.58 8.00
C GLY A 376 -34.15 13.09 6.57
N GLU A 377 -35.10 14.00 6.24
CA GLU A 377 -35.19 14.60 4.93
C GLU A 377 -33.94 15.38 4.53
N LYS A 378 -33.35 16.14 5.48
CA LYS A 378 -32.06 16.82 5.26
C LYS A 378 -30.93 15.85 4.92
N CYS A 379 -30.95 14.65 5.51
CA CYS A 379 -29.99 13.59 5.20
C CYS A 379 -30.34 12.79 3.94
N GLY A 380 -31.52 12.99 3.36
CA GLY A 380 -32.02 12.17 2.25
C GLY A 380 -32.42 10.75 2.67
N ALA A 381 -32.68 10.51 3.96
CA ALA A 381 -33.10 9.22 4.46
C ALA A 381 -34.51 8.86 3.99
N LYS A 382 -34.69 7.62 3.59
CA LYS A 382 -35.94 7.07 3.08
C LYS A 382 -36.50 6.02 4.03
N SER A 383 -37.74 5.62 3.80
CA SER A 383 -38.32 4.47 4.47
C SER A 383 -37.43 3.23 4.29
N GLY A 384 -37.13 2.55 5.37
CA GLY A 384 -36.20 1.42 5.41
C GLY A 384 -34.76 1.78 5.83
N ASP A 385 -34.41 3.05 5.95
CA ASP A 385 -33.04 3.49 6.21
C ASP A 385 -32.75 3.68 7.70
N LEU A 386 -31.44 3.68 8.01
CA LEU A 386 -30.89 3.98 9.33
C LEU A 386 -29.98 5.20 9.22
N LEU A 387 -30.29 6.27 9.93
CA LEU A 387 -29.45 7.44 10.08
C LEU A 387 -28.59 7.27 11.34
N LEU A 388 -27.27 7.42 11.21
CA LEU A 388 -26.29 7.37 12.28
C LEU A 388 -25.68 8.76 12.47
N ILE A 389 -25.61 9.26 13.69
CA ILE A 389 -25.18 10.64 14.00
C ILE A 389 -24.10 10.60 15.09
N LEU A 390 -23.01 11.34 14.85
CA LEU A 390 -21.97 11.65 15.85
C LEU A 390 -21.95 13.16 16.11
N ALA A 391 -21.59 13.54 17.34
CA ALA A 391 -21.48 14.93 17.77
C ALA A 391 -20.28 15.13 18.69
N GLY A 392 -19.62 16.27 18.58
CA GLY A 392 -18.47 16.63 19.40
C GLY A 392 -17.55 17.67 18.77
N ASN A 393 -16.25 17.59 19.08
CA ASN A 393 -15.22 18.38 18.42
C ASN A 393 -15.16 18.04 16.93
N ASP A 394 -15.01 19.04 16.05
CA ASP A 394 -15.17 18.86 14.61
C ASP A 394 -14.23 17.81 14.03
N ASP A 395 -12.92 17.95 14.22
CA ASP A 395 -11.91 17.03 13.66
C ASP A 395 -12.08 15.59 14.16
N LYS A 396 -12.26 15.41 15.47
CA LYS A 396 -12.44 14.09 16.07
C LYS A 396 -13.73 13.43 15.60
N THR A 397 -14.80 14.22 15.48
CA THR A 397 -16.11 13.73 15.03
C THR A 397 -16.06 13.30 13.57
N ARG A 398 -15.40 14.08 12.69
CA ARG A 398 -15.21 13.72 11.28
C ARG A 398 -14.38 12.44 11.11
N LYS A 399 -13.26 12.33 11.83
CA LYS A 399 -12.44 11.10 11.83
C LYS A 399 -13.21 9.87 12.31
N ALA A 400 -13.93 9.99 13.42
CA ALA A 400 -14.75 8.90 13.95
C ALA A 400 -15.89 8.52 13.00
N MET A 401 -16.53 9.50 12.34
CA MET A 401 -17.58 9.26 11.37
C MET A 401 -17.04 8.60 10.08
N ASN A 402 -15.83 8.94 9.63
CA ASN A 402 -15.19 8.24 8.52
C ASN A 402 -15.00 6.76 8.83
N GLU A 403 -14.48 6.43 10.01
CA GLU A 403 -14.30 5.01 10.42
C GLU A 403 -15.65 4.28 10.54
N LEU A 404 -16.68 4.94 11.09
CA LEU A 404 -18.03 4.39 11.14
C LEU A 404 -18.60 4.16 9.72
N ARG A 405 -18.38 5.10 8.80
CA ARG A 405 -18.76 4.97 7.39
C ARG A 405 -18.08 3.77 6.73
N LEU A 406 -16.77 3.59 6.95
CA LEU A 406 -16.02 2.46 6.40
C LEU A 406 -16.46 1.13 7.01
N GLU A 407 -16.75 1.08 8.30
CA GLU A 407 -17.32 -0.08 8.98
C GLU A 407 -18.69 -0.44 8.40
N MET A 408 -19.58 0.52 8.22
CA MET A 408 -20.87 0.30 7.57
C MET A 408 -20.72 -0.17 6.13
N GLY A 409 -19.81 0.43 5.36
CA GLY A 409 -19.48 -0.02 4.01
C GLY A 409 -19.00 -1.47 3.96
N THR A 410 -18.26 -1.91 4.96
CA THR A 410 -17.80 -3.31 5.10
C THR A 410 -18.96 -4.24 5.45
N ARG A 411 -19.79 -3.90 6.46
CA ARG A 411 -20.95 -4.70 6.88
C ARG A 411 -21.97 -4.88 5.77
N LEU A 412 -22.12 -3.88 4.93
CA LEU A 412 -23.06 -3.89 3.79
C LEU A 412 -22.46 -4.45 2.49
N GLY A 413 -21.20 -4.88 2.49
CA GLY A 413 -20.53 -5.41 1.31
C GLY A 413 -20.27 -4.37 0.20
N LEU A 414 -20.32 -3.08 0.52
CA LEU A 414 -20.16 -1.98 -0.45
C LEU A 414 -18.69 -1.74 -0.84
N ARG A 415 -17.74 -2.26 -0.05
CA ARG A 415 -16.30 -2.19 -0.29
C ARG A 415 -15.82 -3.38 -1.13
N ASP A 416 -16.43 -3.60 -2.30
CA ASP A 416 -16.05 -4.68 -3.21
C ASP A 416 -14.57 -4.54 -3.61
N LYS A 417 -13.79 -5.60 -3.40
CA LYS A 417 -12.35 -5.67 -3.73
C LYS A 417 -12.08 -5.70 -5.24
N ASN A 418 -13.07 -6.05 -6.04
CA ASN A 418 -12.97 -6.10 -7.50
C ASN A 418 -13.39 -4.79 -8.17
N LYS A 419 -13.96 -3.84 -7.42
CA LYS A 419 -14.32 -2.51 -7.89
C LYS A 419 -13.21 -1.52 -7.54
N TYR A 420 -12.76 -0.77 -8.54
CA TYR A 420 -11.71 0.25 -8.38
C TYR A 420 -12.29 1.63 -8.69
N GLU A 421 -12.29 2.50 -7.68
CA GLU A 421 -12.63 3.90 -7.79
C GLU A 421 -11.39 4.73 -7.48
N CYS A 422 -11.00 5.54 -8.46
CA CYS A 422 -9.78 6.33 -8.41
C CYS A 422 -10.13 7.82 -8.44
N LEU A 423 -9.42 8.62 -7.67
CA LEU A 423 -9.57 10.06 -7.67
C LEU A 423 -8.25 10.76 -7.37
N TRP A 424 -8.17 12.03 -7.78
CA TRP A 424 -7.19 12.99 -7.30
C TRP A 424 -7.81 13.82 -6.18
N VAL A 425 -7.11 13.95 -5.07
CA VAL A 425 -7.37 14.94 -4.03
C VAL A 425 -6.40 16.09 -4.22
N LEU A 426 -6.92 17.31 -4.27
CA LEU A 426 -6.21 18.52 -4.67
C LEU A 426 -6.41 19.63 -3.63
N ASP A 427 -5.61 20.69 -3.76
CA ASP A 427 -5.80 21.94 -3.02
C ASP A 427 -5.71 21.74 -1.49
N PHE A 428 -4.72 20.97 -1.06
CA PHE A 428 -4.40 20.76 0.35
C PHE A 428 -4.01 22.08 1.02
N PRO A 429 -4.16 22.23 2.36
CA PRO A 429 -3.48 23.30 3.07
C PRO A 429 -1.97 23.26 2.83
N LEU A 430 -1.35 24.41 2.64
CA LEU A 430 0.12 24.50 2.52
C LEU A 430 0.81 24.27 3.85
N LEU A 431 0.21 24.79 4.91
CA LEU A 431 0.76 24.87 6.26
C LEU A 431 -0.24 24.34 7.28
N GLU A 432 0.27 23.75 8.33
CA GLU A 432 -0.45 23.29 9.52
C GLU A 432 0.14 23.95 10.77
N TRP A 433 -0.71 24.54 11.61
CA TRP A 433 -0.28 25.15 12.87
C TRP A 433 -0.14 24.10 13.95
N SER A 434 0.98 24.07 14.62
CA SER A 434 1.19 23.23 15.79
C SER A 434 1.01 24.03 17.08
N GLU A 435 -0.02 23.70 17.85
CA GLU A 435 -0.24 24.28 19.18
C GLU A 435 0.88 23.92 20.16
N GLU A 436 1.48 22.76 20.04
CA GLU A 436 2.59 22.31 20.89
C GLU A 436 3.87 23.09 20.60
N ALA A 437 4.22 23.21 19.33
CA ALA A 437 5.44 23.89 18.89
C ALA A 437 5.27 25.41 18.70
N GLN A 438 4.03 25.92 18.73
CA GLN A 438 3.66 27.35 18.51
C GLN A 438 4.28 27.90 17.22
N ARG A 439 4.23 27.10 16.14
CA ARG A 439 4.74 27.48 14.80
C ARG A 439 4.04 26.72 13.68
N TRP A 440 4.21 27.19 12.46
CA TRP A 440 3.78 26.53 11.26
C TRP A 440 4.69 25.37 10.86
N PHE A 441 4.10 24.29 10.36
CA PHE A 441 4.77 23.20 9.67
C PHE A 441 4.25 23.10 8.25
N ALA A 442 5.08 22.67 7.31
CA ALA A 442 4.61 22.31 5.98
C ALA A 442 3.78 21.04 6.07
N MET A 443 2.57 21.05 5.50
CA MET A 443 1.71 19.86 5.51
C MET A 443 2.32 18.68 4.73
N HIS A 444 3.03 18.97 3.64
CA HIS A 444 3.70 17.97 2.81
C HIS A 444 5.23 18.10 2.89
N HIS A 445 5.77 19.15 2.30
CA HIS A 445 7.22 19.37 2.21
C HIS A 445 7.55 20.86 2.11
N PRO A 446 8.68 21.35 2.68
CA PRO A 446 9.07 22.76 2.61
C PRO A 446 9.28 23.31 1.18
N PHE A 447 9.45 22.43 0.18
CA PHE A 447 9.60 22.79 -1.23
C PHE A 447 8.30 22.79 -2.02
N THR A 448 7.16 22.54 -1.39
CA THR A 448 5.84 22.59 -2.04
C THR A 448 5.46 24.03 -2.36
N SER A 449 5.13 24.30 -3.63
CA SER A 449 4.67 25.62 -4.05
C SER A 449 3.24 25.90 -3.56
N PRO A 450 2.95 27.11 -3.06
CA PRO A 450 1.58 27.55 -2.91
C PRO A 450 0.86 27.64 -4.26
N LEU A 451 -0.47 27.60 -4.26
CA LEU A 451 -1.24 27.97 -5.46
C LEU A 451 -0.96 29.42 -5.83
N PRO A 452 -0.80 29.76 -7.14
CA PRO A 452 -0.48 31.12 -7.56
C PRO A 452 -1.46 32.18 -7.08
N GLU A 453 -2.75 31.84 -7.04
CA GLU A 453 -3.82 32.73 -6.57
C GLU A 453 -3.77 33.04 -5.06
N ASP A 454 -3.11 32.18 -4.27
CA ASP A 454 -3.03 32.33 -2.80
C ASP A 454 -1.71 32.97 -2.34
N LEU A 455 -0.77 33.31 -3.23
CA LEU A 455 0.54 33.89 -2.90
C LEU A 455 0.43 35.14 -2.01
N THR A 456 -0.56 36.00 -2.26
CA THR A 456 -0.77 37.22 -1.48
C THR A 456 -1.19 36.95 -0.02
N LEU A 457 -1.69 35.74 0.27
CA LEU A 457 -2.12 35.34 1.60
C LEU A 457 -0.96 34.82 2.45
N LEU A 458 0.18 34.51 1.84
CA LEU A 458 1.29 33.82 2.51
C LEU A 458 1.77 34.55 3.77
N ASN A 459 1.85 35.88 3.74
CA ASN A 459 2.21 36.71 4.88
C ASN A 459 1.04 37.20 5.73
N SER A 460 -0.14 37.34 5.14
CA SER A 460 -1.30 37.93 5.82
C SER A 460 -2.18 36.89 6.52
N ASN A 461 -2.31 35.69 5.95
CA ASN A 461 -3.11 34.60 6.48
C ASN A 461 -2.54 33.23 6.02
N PRO A 462 -1.37 32.81 6.52
CA PRO A 462 -0.67 31.61 6.07
C PRO A 462 -1.51 30.32 6.20
N GLY A 463 -2.40 30.24 7.19
CA GLY A 463 -3.30 29.09 7.38
C GLY A 463 -4.37 28.93 6.30
N ALA A 464 -4.64 29.96 5.48
CA ALA A 464 -5.60 29.88 4.37
C ALA A 464 -4.92 29.58 3.02
N VAL A 465 -3.60 29.51 2.97
CA VAL A 465 -2.86 29.25 1.73
C VAL A 465 -2.97 27.77 1.35
N ARG A 466 -3.40 27.51 0.11
CA ARG A 466 -3.47 26.18 -0.44
C ARG A 466 -2.17 25.80 -1.13
N ALA A 467 -1.78 24.53 -1.00
CA ALA A 467 -0.65 23.94 -1.68
C ALA A 467 -1.00 23.58 -3.12
N ASN A 468 -0.07 23.75 -4.03
CA ASN A 468 -0.11 23.18 -5.37
C ASN A 468 0.30 21.69 -5.31
N ALA A 469 -0.38 20.95 -4.43
CA ALA A 469 -0.16 19.54 -4.13
C ALA A 469 -1.34 18.69 -4.60
N TYR A 470 -1.09 17.41 -4.76
CA TYR A 470 -2.05 16.44 -5.27
C TYR A 470 -1.70 15.04 -4.78
N ASP A 471 -2.75 14.31 -4.34
CA ASP A 471 -2.64 12.89 -3.98
C ASP A 471 -3.55 12.05 -4.85
N MET A 472 -3.03 10.92 -5.32
CA MET A 472 -3.83 9.91 -6.00
C MET A 472 -4.34 8.91 -4.98
N VAL A 473 -5.65 8.75 -4.94
CA VAL A 473 -6.35 7.84 -4.03
C VAL A 473 -7.08 6.77 -4.84
N ILE A 474 -6.91 5.51 -4.44
CA ILE A 474 -7.62 4.36 -5.01
C ILE A 474 -8.25 3.58 -3.87
N ASN A 475 -9.58 3.43 -3.90
CA ASN A 475 -10.34 2.65 -2.90
C ASN A 475 -10.09 3.06 -1.44
N GLY A 476 -9.90 4.35 -1.18
CA GLY A 476 -9.63 4.86 0.16
C GLY A 476 -8.17 4.72 0.60
N VAL A 477 -7.28 4.43 -0.32
CA VAL A 477 -5.83 4.31 -0.08
C VAL A 477 -5.11 5.34 -0.93
N GLU A 478 -4.34 6.22 -0.32
CA GLU A 478 -3.38 7.08 -0.99
C GLU A 478 -2.27 6.21 -1.57
N VAL A 479 -2.17 6.17 -2.88
CA VAL A 479 -1.18 5.36 -3.61
C VAL A 479 0.03 6.17 -4.06
N GLY A 480 -0.10 7.48 -4.14
CA GLY A 480 0.99 8.39 -4.48
C GLY A 480 0.60 9.83 -4.26
N GLY A 481 1.58 10.65 -3.93
CA GLY A 481 1.41 12.08 -3.70
C GLY A 481 2.59 12.89 -4.20
N GLY A 482 2.33 14.16 -4.45
CA GLY A 482 3.34 15.08 -4.94
C GLY A 482 2.87 16.54 -5.02
N SER A 483 3.70 17.38 -5.57
CA SER A 483 3.39 18.81 -5.74
C SER A 483 4.17 19.45 -6.89
N ILE A 484 3.76 20.62 -7.30
CA ILE A 484 4.64 21.57 -7.98
C ILE A 484 5.60 22.15 -6.95
N ARG A 485 6.86 22.30 -7.30
CA ARG A 485 7.92 22.74 -6.39
C ARG A 485 8.14 24.24 -6.48
N ILE A 486 8.58 24.83 -5.38
CA ILE A 486 9.14 26.17 -5.40
C ILE A 486 10.47 26.10 -6.17
N HIS A 487 10.64 26.90 -7.19
CA HIS A 487 11.88 27.07 -7.93
C HIS A 487 12.42 28.50 -7.85
N ASP A 488 11.61 29.43 -7.37
CA ASP A 488 12.02 30.79 -7.05
C ASP A 488 12.67 30.85 -5.66
N LYS A 489 13.92 31.35 -5.62
CA LYS A 489 14.69 31.39 -4.38
C LYS A 489 14.14 32.38 -3.35
N GLY A 490 13.50 33.48 -3.80
CA GLY A 490 12.87 34.46 -2.93
C GLY A 490 11.69 33.84 -2.17
N LEU A 491 10.80 33.20 -2.90
CA LEU A 491 9.66 32.47 -2.34
C LEU A 491 10.13 31.33 -1.42
N GLN A 492 11.20 30.60 -1.79
CA GLN A 492 11.72 29.53 -0.93
C GLN A 492 12.29 30.06 0.38
N LYS A 493 12.98 31.20 0.36
CA LYS A 493 13.47 31.85 1.57
C LYS A 493 12.31 32.31 2.46
N GLU A 494 11.26 32.88 1.88
CA GLU A 494 10.05 33.29 2.57
C GLU A 494 9.37 32.10 3.26
N MET A 495 9.23 30.97 2.56
CA MET A 495 8.71 29.73 3.12
C MET A 495 9.52 29.24 4.32
N PHE A 496 10.84 29.22 4.24
CA PHE A 496 11.69 28.84 5.38
C PHE A 496 11.49 29.77 6.58
N THR A 497 11.35 31.06 6.34
CA THR A 497 11.07 32.05 7.41
C THR A 497 9.73 31.75 8.11
N ILE A 498 8.67 31.47 7.35
CA ILE A 498 7.35 31.12 7.90
C ILE A 498 7.40 29.81 8.70
N LEU A 499 8.18 28.84 8.23
CA LEU A 499 8.40 27.56 8.93
C LEU A 499 9.31 27.70 10.16
N GLY A 500 9.84 28.90 10.43
CA GLY A 500 10.67 29.20 11.60
C GLY A 500 12.13 28.78 11.48
N PHE A 501 12.65 28.58 10.26
CA PHE A 501 14.07 28.36 10.03
C PHE A 501 14.83 29.68 10.07
N THR A 502 15.96 29.69 10.74
CA THR A 502 16.97 30.75 10.56
C THR A 502 17.69 30.57 9.21
N ASP A 503 18.27 31.65 8.68
CA ASP A 503 19.08 31.58 7.45
C ASP A 503 20.22 30.55 7.58
N GLU A 504 20.84 30.43 8.76
CA GLU A 504 21.91 29.46 9.04
C GLU A 504 21.39 28.02 9.03
N GLU A 505 20.25 27.74 9.65
CA GLU A 505 19.63 26.40 9.65
C GLU A 505 19.22 26.00 8.26
N ALA A 506 18.55 26.87 7.50
CA ALA A 506 18.17 26.63 6.11
C ALA A 506 19.40 26.35 5.22
N GLN A 507 20.49 27.13 5.39
CA GLN A 507 21.73 26.93 4.66
C GLN A 507 22.42 25.62 5.05
N ASN A 508 22.44 25.26 6.33
CA ASN A 508 23.04 24.03 6.81
C ASN A 508 22.29 22.78 6.32
N GLN A 509 20.97 22.83 6.26
CA GLN A 509 20.14 21.68 5.88
C GLN A 509 19.97 21.57 4.37
N PHE A 510 19.65 22.66 3.68
CA PHE A 510 19.24 22.71 2.28
C PHE A 510 20.13 23.57 1.39
N GLY A 511 21.24 24.11 1.93
CA GLY A 511 22.12 25.05 1.21
C GLY A 511 22.61 24.53 -0.13
N PHE A 512 22.90 23.23 -0.24
CA PHE A 512 23.34 22.63 -1.50
C PHE A 512 22.25 22.71 -2.61
N LEU A 513 20.97 22.58 -2.24
CA LEU A 513 19.86 22.71 -3.18
C LEU A 513 19.57 24.19 -3.49
N MET A 514 19.58 25.05 -2.45
CA MET A 514 19.41 26.50 -2.61
C MET A 514 20.49 27.09 -3.51
N ASN A 515 21.75 26.66 -3.34
CA ASN A 515 22.87 27.07 -4.19
C ASN A 515 22.70 26.59 -5.64
N ALA A 516 22.15 25.38 -5.85
CA ALA A 516 21.86 24.89 -7.19
C ALA A 516 20.79 25.73 -7.90
N PHE A 517 19.81 26.25 -7.19
CA PHE A 517 18.76 27.11 -7.76
C PHE A 517 19.30 28.46 -8.25
N GLU A 518 20.47 28.92 -7.76
CA GLU A 518 21.17 30.10 -8.29
C GLU A 518 21.56 29.94 -9.75
N PHE A 519 21.69 28.71 -10.24
CA PHE A 519 22.10 28.39 -11.62
C PHE A 519 20.93 28.13 -12.56
N GLY A 520 19.72 28.55 -12.19
CA GLY A 520 18.54 28.50 -13.07
C GLY A 520 17.75 27.21 -12.93
N ALA A 521 17.10 27.01 -11.80
CA ALA A 521 16.13 25.93 -11.63
C ALA A 521 14.90 26.14 -12.51
N PRO A 522 14.50 25.17 -13.35
CA PRO A 522 13.27 25.27 -14.13
C PRO A 522 12.04 25.13 -13.21
N PRO A 523 10.85 25.61 -13.61
CA PRO A 523 9.60 25.16 -13.02
C PRO A 523 9.51 23.64 -13.09
N HIS A 524 9.22 22.97 -11.99
CA HIS A 524 9.20 21.50 -11.95
C HIS A 524 8.19 20.98 -10.93
N GLY A 525 7.82 19.74 -11.09
CA GLY A 525 6.92 19.03 -10.21
C GLY A 525 7.04 17.53 -10.38
N GLY A 526 6.53 16.78 -9.42
CA GLY A 526 6.64 15.34 -9.46
C GLY A 526 5.72 14.63 -8.49
N ILE A 527 5.79 13.31 -8.51
CA ILE A 527 4.99 12.43 -7.68
C ILE A 527 5.83 11.22 -7.25
N ALA A 528 5.55 10.71 -6.07
CA ALA A 528 6.08 9.43 -5.61
C ALA A 528 4.93 8.47 -5.31
N PHE A 529 4.94 7.30 -5.94
CA PHE A 529 3.99 6.23 -5.64
C PHE A 529 4.60 5.23 -4.67
N GLY A 530 3.84 4.86 -3.63
CA GLY A 530 4.18 3.73 -2.78
C GLY A 530 4.07 2.41 -3.55
N PHE A 531 5.17 1.90 -4.10
CA PHE A 531 5.14 0.73 -4.96
C PHE A 531 4.65 -0.52 -4.25
N ASP A 532 5.04 -0.72 -2.98
CA ASP A 532 4.55 -1.83 -2.16
C ASP A 532 3.03 -1.75 -1.96
N ARG A 533 2.51 -0.54 -1.75
CA ARG A 533 1.09 -0.24 -1.58
C ARG A 533 0.31 -0.46 -2.88
N LEU A 534 0.86 -0.06 -4.03
CA LEU A 534 0.28 -0.40 -5.34
C LEU A 534 0.22 -1.91 -5.54
N CYS A 535 1.29 -2.64 -5.22
CA CYS A 535 1.30 -4.09 -5.32
C CYS A 535 0.22 -4.75 -4.47
N SER A 536 0.05 -4.31 -3.20
CA SER A 536 -0.96 -4.86 -2.30
C SER A 536 -2.39 -4.58 -2.82
N LEU A 537 -2.63 -3.39 -3.31
CA LEU A 537 -3.91 -3.01 -3.92
C LEU A 537 -4.22 -3.85 -5.18
N PHE A 538 -3.24 -4.02 -6.06
CA PHE A 538 -3.40 -4.87 -7.25
C PHE A 538 -3.57 -6.35 -6.89
N GLY A 539 -2.96 -6.83 -5.81
CA GLY A 539 -3.08 -8.20 -5.33
C GLY A 539 -4.31 -8.44 -4.43
N GLY A 540 -5.05 -7.38 -4.04
CA GLY A 540 -6.25 -7.49 -3.21
C GLY A 540 -5.97 -7.85 -1.74
N SER A 541 -4.75 -7.57 -1.23
CA SER A 541 -4.34 -7.73 0.18
C SER A 541 -4.22 -6.38 0.86
N GLU A 542 -4.50 -6.33 2.16
CA GLU A 542 -4.30 -5.13 2.99
C GLU A 542 -2.86 -5.02 3.51
N SER A 543 -2.09 -6.11 3.46
CA SER A 543 -0.71 -6.16 3.93
C SER A 543 0.29 -6.02 2.78
N ILE A 544 1.15 -5.01 2.84
CA ILE A 544 2.25 -4.86 1.89
C ILE A 544 3.31 -5.95 2.02
N ARG A 545 3.44 -6.59 3.19
CA ARG A 545 4.43 -7.66 3.47
C ARG A 545 4.29 -8.86 2.54
N ASP A 546 3.07 -9.15 2.08
CA ASP A 546 2.80 -10.26 1.16
C ASP A 546 3.47 -10.07 -0.21
N PHE A 547 3.79 -8.82 -0.57
CA PHE A 547 4.39 -8.42 -1.86
C PHE A 547 5.88 -8.09 -1.75
N ILE A 548 6.48 -8.24 -0.57
CA ILE A 548 7.90 -8.06 -0.32
C ILE A 548 8.53 -9.44 -0.11
N ALA A 549 9.61 -9.73 -0.85
CA ALA A 549 10.25 -11.05 -0.78
C ALA A 549 10.71 -11.36 0.65
N PHE A 550 11.39 -10.43 1.31
CA PHE A 550 11.93 -10.56 2.68
C PHE A 550 11.52 -9.35 3.52
N PRO A 551 10.26 -9.31 4.04
CA PRO A 551 9.79 -8.20 4.86
C PRO A 551 10.31 -8.29 6.30
N LYS A 552 10.29 -7.16 7.01
CA LYS A 552 10.46 -7.14 8.47
C LYS A 552 9.14 -7.51 9.17
N ASN A 553 9.24 -8.08 10.37
CA ASN A 553 8.08 -8.34 11.22
C ASN A 553 7.54 -7.06 11.88
N ASN A 554 6.51 -7.17 12.71
CA ASN A 554 5.90 -6.02 13.39
C ASN A 554 6.84 -5.30 14.38
N SER A 555 7.94 -5.95 14.78
CA SER A 555 8.98 -5.36 15.64
C SER A 555 10.15 -4.79 14.83
N GLY A 556 10.03 -4.67 13.52
CA GLY A 556 11.10 -4.16 12.66
C GLY A 556 12.27 -5.12 12.44
N ARG A 557 12.13 -6.40 12.82
CA ARG A 557 13.20 -7.40 12.70
C ARG A 557 13.04 -8.26 11.46
N ASP A 558 14.18 -8.59 10.85
CA ASP A 558 14.30 -9.71 9.93
C ASP A 558 14.66 -10.95 10.74
N VAL A 559 13.66 -11.80 10.98
CA VAL A 559 13.83 -13.01 11.81
C VAL A 559 14.51 -14.17 11.07
N MET A 560 14.71 -14.07 9.77
CA MET A 560 15.40 -15.06 8.96
C MET A 560 16.93 -14.92 9.08
N ILE A 561 17.44 -13.69 9.02
CA ILE A 561 18.87 -13.38 9.11
C ILE A 561 19.27 -12.77 10.46
N ASP A 562 18.32 -12.66 11.39
CA ASP A 562 18.48 -12.06 12.72
C ASP A 562 19.02 -10.62 12.71
N ALA A 563 18.40 -9.76 11.87
CA ALA A 563 18.75 -8.35 11.80
C ALA A 563 17.66 -7.48 12.47
N PRO A 564 18.03 -6.40 13.20
CA PRO A 564 19.37 -5.94 13.50
C PRO A 564 20.12 -6.86 14.48
N SER A 565 21.44 -6.90 14.38
CA SER A 565 22.32 -7.72 15.21
C SER A 565 23.43 -6.89 15.84
N LEU A 566 24.08 -7.44 16.86
CA LEU A 566 25.25 -6.82 17.46
C LEU A 566 26.42 -6.78 16.47
N ILE A 567 27.22 -5.72 16.53
CA ILE A 567 28.50 -5.62 15.81
C ILE A 567 29.66 -5.88 16.77
N SER A 568 30.79 -6.29 16.24
CA SER A 568 31.95 -6.66 17.05
C SER A 568 32.63 -5.43 17.69
N ASP A 569 33.30 -5.62 18.82
CA ASP A 569 34.08 -4.57 19.50
C ASP A 569 35.20 -4.00 18.60
N VAL A 570 35.73 -4.81 17.67
CA VAL A 570 36.70 -4.36 16.68
C VAL A 570 36.07 -3.32 15.75
N GLN A 571 34.89 -3.61 15.22
CA GLN A 571 34.16 -2.66 14.37
C GLN A 571 33.75 -1.40 15.11
N LEU A 572 33.31 -1.50 16.38
CA LEU A 572 33.00 -0.33 17.22
C LEU A 572 34.23 0.57 17.40
N LYS A 573 35.39 -0.04 17.66
CA LYS A 573 36.66 0.69 17.75
C LYS A 573 37.05 1.39 16.44
N GLU A 574 36.95 0.69 15.31
CA GLU A 574 37.26 1.25 14.00
C GLU A 574 36.34 2.43 13.64
N LEU A 575 35.09 2.39 14.08
CA LEU A 575 34.10 3.44 13.89
C LEU A 575 34.18 4.56 14.93
N ALA A 576 35.03 4.42 15.97
CA ALA A 576 35.11 5.31 17.13
C ALA A 576 33.74 5.49 17.84
N ILE A 577 32.93 4.44 17.91
CA ILE A 577 31.60 4.43 18.54
C ILE A 577 31.66 3.62 19.83
N LYS A 578 30.96 4.09 20.85
CA LYS A 578 30.74 3.39 22.12
C LYS A 578 29.25 3.22 22.35
N ILE A 579 28.83 2.00 22.68
CA ILE A 579 27.48 1.72 23.15
C ILE A 579 27.42 2.06 24.64
N SER A 580 26.49 2.93 25.02
CA SER A 580 26.27 3.37 26.42
C SER A 580 25.31 2.43 27.15
#